data_99d9ae31c403d7216f1ca2fb570ff296
#
_entry.id   99d9ae31c403d7216f1ca2fb570ff296
#
_cell.length_a   1.000
_cell.length_b   1.000
_cell.length_c   1.000
_cell.angle_alpha   90.00
_cell.angle_beta   90.00
_cell.angle_gamma   90.00
#
_symmetry.space_group_name_H-M   'P 1'
#
loop_
_entity.id
_entity.type
_entity.pdbx_description
1 polymer ?
#
loop_
_entity_poly.entity_id
_entity_poly.type
_entity_poly.pdbx_seq_one_letter_code
_entity_poly.pdbx_strand_id
1 'polypeptide(L)'
;MMDRRRLIALFGGATAAWPLQLRAQQPGRTYRIGALALLPRDSPAYVALFDGLRRQGFVERQNLTIDPRGFGLHVEQFSDVAAQLVKAQVEVILPVGDAAIRAAQQATATIPILAIADDMLGAGLITSLAHPGGTTTGISILATELDGKRQQLLIELIPGVRRIAALVDSNTKAAGQLEALGDAARARGIELSLHRVAEPDEIVGAIDAAQAAGASGLNVLSSPLLGSQRQLIIERAAVLRLPAIYQWPEAAEEGGLAGYGPRLVQVWRDEMARQLVKLLQGVKPADLPVQQPTKFELVLNLKTARTMGLTIPEAMLDRAEKVIE
;
A
#
# COMPACT_ATOMS: atom_id res chain seq x y z
N MET A 1 -26.30 37.35 -66.17
CA MET A 1 -26.73 37.46 -64.79
C MET A 1 -27.12 36.06 -64.31
N MET A 2 -26.17 35.33 -63.74
CA MET A 2 -26.41 33.98 -63.23
C MET A 2 -26.62 34.08 -61.72
N ASP A 3 -27.70 33.48 -61.30
CA ASP A 3 -28.34 33.62 -59.99
C ASP A 3 -27.52 32.92 -58.89
N ARG A 4 -27.09 33.65 -57.88
CA ARG A 4 -26.25 33.22 -56.76
C ARG A 4 -26.98 32.35 -55.71
N ARG A 5 -28.18 31.83 -56.03
CA ARG A 5 -29.05 31.13 -55.09
C ARG A 5 -29.09 29.60 -55.24
N ARG A 6 -28.28 28.99 -56.10
CA ARG A 6 -28.30 27.50 -56.32
C ARG A 6 -27.05 26.75 -55.90
N LEU A 7 -26.14 27.32 -55.09
CA LEU A 7 -24.85 26.72 -54.72
C LEU A 7 -24.72 26.44 -53.20
N ILE A 8 -25.86 26.36 -52.46
CA ILE A 8 -25.88 26.08 -51.00
C ILE A 8 -26.69 24.80 -50.70
N ALA A 9 -26.73 23.85 -51.58
CA ALA A 9 -27.52 22.62 -51.32
C ALA A 9 -26.70 21.31 -51.51
N LEU A 10 -25.37 21.31 -51.34
CA LEU A 10 -24.58 20.08 -51.45
C LEU A 10 -23.44 19.89 -50.43
N PHE A 11 -23.53 20.56 -49.28
CA PHE A 11 -22.63 20.28 -48.14
C PHE A 11 -23.50 19.97 -46.88
N GLY A 12 -24.39 19.04 -46.99
CA GLY A 12 -25.16 18.50 -45.90
C GLY A 12 -24.81 17.04 -45.64
N GLY A 13 -24.13 16.77 -44.52
CA GLY A 13 -24.24 15.48 -43.87
C GLY A 13 -23.12 14.45 -44.08
N ALA A 14 -21.90 14.74 -43.73
CA ALA A 14 -20.97 13.71 -43.23
C ALA A 14 -20.56 14.06 -41.81
N THR A 15 -21.52 13.94 -40.89
CA THR A 15 -21.16 13.76 -39.46
C THR A 15 -20.49 12.40 -39.38
N ALA A 16 -19.16 12.37 -39.38
CA ALA A 16 -18.40 11.23 -38.99
C ALA A 16 -18.77 10.90 -37.52
N ALA A 17 -19.76 10.02 -37.36
CA ALA A 17 -19.97 9.32 -36.13
C ALA A 17 -18.74 8.45 -35.90
N TRP A 18 -17.73 9.00 -35.26
CA TRP A 18 -16.71 8.19 -34.63
C TRP A 18 -17.44 7.26 -33.67
N PRO A 19 -17.34 5.94 -33.85
CA PRO A 19 -17.85 5.04 -32.84
C PRO A 19 -16.97 5.30 -31.60
N LEU A 20 -17.52 5.99 -30.61
CA LEU A 20 -17.12 5.83 -29.22
C LEU A 20 -17.31 4.33 -28.93
N GLN A 21 -16.29 3.52 -29.25
CA GLN A 21 -16.17 2.18 -28.73
C GLN A 21 -16.04 2.33 -27.20
N LEU A 22 -17.17 2.54 -26.52
CA LEU A 22 -17.35 1.98 -25.19
C LEU A 22 -16.99 0.49 -25.36
N ARG A 23 -15.76 0.12 -25.00
CA ARG A 23 -15.37 -1.27 -24.77
C ARG A 23 -16.16 -1.74 -23.54
N ALA A 24 -17.47 -1.93 -23.76
CA ALA A 24 -18.32 -2.68 -22.85
C ALA A 24 -17.64 -4.04 -22.65
N GLN A 25 -17.64 -4.54 -21.43
CA GLN A 25 -17.21 -5.88 -21.07
C GLN A 25 -17.74 -6.85 -22.15
N GLN A 26 -16.83 -7.62 -22.77
CA GLN A 26 -17.24 -8.60 -23.76
C GLN A 26 -18.18 -9.59 -23.07
N PRO A 27 -19.45 -9.72 -23.48
CA PRO A 27 -20.38 -10.66 -22.84
C PRO A 27 -19.81 -12.08 -22.92
N GLY A 28 -19.69 -12.76 -21.78
CA GLY A 28 -19.23 -14.14 -21.70
C GLY A 28 -17.72 -14.30 -21.42
N ARG A 29 -16.92 -13.22 -21.34
CA ARG A 29 -15.50 -13.33 -20.96
C ARG A 29 -15.34 -13.42 -19.43
N THR A 30 -14.59 -14.42 -18.98
CA THR A 30 -14.14 -14.54 -17.59
C THR A 30 -12.67 -14.16 -17.49
N TYR A 31 -12.38 -13.18 -16.67
CA TYR A 31 -11.02 -12.71 -16.39
C TYR A 31 -10.40 -13.53 -15.26
N ARG A 32 -9.07 -13.73 -15.30
CA ARG A 32 -8.34 -14.42 -14.24
C ARG A 32 -7.23 -13.55 -13.69
N ILE A 33 -7.20 -13.36 -12.37
CA ILE A 33 -6.14 -12.62 -11.67
C ILE A 33 -5.48 -13.50 -10.62
N GLY A 34 -4.22 -13.21 -10.27
CA GLY A 34 -3.49 -13.89 -9.21
C GLY A 34 -2.81 -12.88 -8.29
N ALA A 35 -2.96 -13.06 -6.97
CA ALA A 35 -2.18 -12.31 -5.99
C ALA A 35 -0.79 -12.93 -5.80
N LEU A 36 0.13 -12.19 -5.18
CA LEU A 36 1.42 -12.68 -4.70
C LEU A 36 1.79 -11.88 -3.45
N ALA A 37 1.38 -12.37 -2.27
CA ALA A 37 1.41 -11.58 -1.05
C ALA A 37 1.46 -12.41 0.23
N LEU A 38 2.05 -11.83 1.28
CA LEU A 38 2.01 -12.34 2.65
C LEU A 38 0.59 -12.24 3.25
N LEU A 39 -0.20 -11.27 2.80
CA LEU A 39 -1.55 -11.03 3.29
C LEU A 39 -2.50 -12.19 2.96
N PRO A 40 -3.33 -12.66 3.90
CA PRO A 40 -4.36 -13.62 3.62
C PRO A 40 -5.47 -12.99 2.76
N ARG A 41 -6.22 -13.84 2.07
CA ARG A 41 -7.25 -13.38 1.14
C ARG A 41 -8.39 -12.58 1.77
N ASP A 42 -8.72 -12.88 3.01
CA ASP A 42 -9.75 -12.21 3.82
C ASP A 42 -9.24 -10.97 4.56
N SER A 43 -8.00 -10.56 4.30
CA SER A 43 -7.47 -9.31 4.87
C SER A 43 -8.30 -8.10 4.44
N PRO A 44 -8.41 -7.04 5.28
CA PRO A 44 -9.15 -5.82 4.94
C PRO A 44 -8.75 -5.20 3.59
N ALA A 45 -7.47 -5.33 3.20
CA ALA A 45 -6.93 -4.86 1.93
C ALA A 45 -7.59 -5.56 0.73
N TYR A 46 -7.58 -6.90 0.72
CA TYR A 46 -8.18 -7.66 -0.39
C TYR A 46 -9.70 -7.60 -0.38
N VAL A 47 -10.34 -7.58 0.79
CA VAL A 47 -11.79 -7.34 0.89
C VAL A 47 -12.17 -6.00 0.25
N ALA A 48 -11.38 -4.94 0.51
CA ALA A 48 -11.58 -3.64 -0.10
C ALA A 48 -11.36 -3.67 -1.63
N LEU A 49 -10.31 -4.35 -2.11
CA LEU A 49 -10.04 -4.53 -3.54
C LEU A 49 -11.20 -5.24 -4.24
N PHE A 50 -11.67 -6.36 -3.70
CA PHE A 50 -12.76 -7.14 -4.29
C PHE A 50 -14.08 -6.37 -4.28
N ASP A 51 -14.36 -5.57 -3.24
CA ASP A 51 -15.49 -4.64 -3.22
C ASP A 51 -15.36 -3.59 -4.33
N GLY A 52 -14.18 -3.00 -4.53
CA GLY A 52 -13.89 -2.05 -5.60
C GLY A 52 -14.09 -2.64 -6.99
N LEU A 53 -13.64 -3.87 -7.22
CA LEU A 53 -13.84 -4.59 -8.47
C LEU A 53 -15.34 -4.87 -8.73
N ARG A 54 -16.05 -5.32 -7.69
CA ARG A 54 -17.50 -5.58 -7.78
C ARG A 54 -18.27 -4.33 -8.17
N ARG A 55 -17.95 -3.17 -7.60
CA ARG A 55 -18.56 -1.87 -7.94
C ARG A 55 -18.31 -1.47 -9.40
N GLN A 56 -17.24 -1.97 -10.00
CA GLN A 56 -16.88 -1.73 -11.40
C GLN A 56 -17.35 -2.87 -12.32
N GLY A 57 -18.20 -3.79 -11.81
CA GLY A 57 -18.82 -4.87 -12.59
C GLY A 57 -17.95 -6.12 -12.75
N PHE A 58 -16.83 -6.25 -12.02
CA PHE A 58 -16.01 -7.47 -12.00
C PHE A 58 -16.37 -8.29 -10.76
N VAL A 59 -17.17 -9.34 -10.98
CA VAL A 59 -17.75 -10.14 -9.90
C VAL A 59 -17.20 -11.55 -9.95
N GLU A 60 -16.60 -11.98 -8.82
CA GLU A 60 -16.06 -13.34 -8.71
C GLU A 60 -17.14 -14.40 -8.96
N ARG A 61 -16.76 -15.48 -9.64
CA ARG A 61 -17.64 -16.59 -10.10
C ARG A 61 -18.68 -16.20 -11.17
N GLN A 62 -18.70 -14.96 -11.63
CA GLN A 62 -19.50 -14.53 -12.78
C GLN A 62 -18.59 -14.24 -13.98
N ASN A 63 -17.76 -13.21 -13.88
CA ASN A 63 -16.84 -12.77 -14.93
C ASN A 63 -15.40 -12.56 -14.43
N LEU A 64 -15.12 -12.92 -13.18
CA LEU A 64 -13.80 -12.84 -12.56
C LEU A 64 -13.47 -14.15 -11.83
N THR A 65 -12.28 -14.68 -12.06
CA THR A 65 -11.67 -15.77 -11.29
C THR A 65 -10.44 -15.24 -10.57
N ILE A 66 -10.37 -15.48 -9.26
CA ILE A 66 -9.23 -15.12 -8.43
C ILE A 66 -8.49 -16.42 -8.10
N ASP A 67 -7.23 -16.51 -8.53
CA ASP A 67 -6.41 -17.69 -8.23
C ASP A 67 -6.14 -17.77 -6.71
N PRO A 68 -6.45 -18.89 -6.06
CA PRO A 68 -6.37 -18.97 -4.59
C PRO A 68 -4.94 -19.12 -4.04
N ARG A 69 -3.95 -19.44 -4.88
CA ARG A 69 -2.60 -19.84 -4.45
C ARG A 69 -1.75 -18.71 -3.91
N GLY A 70 -1.99 -17.47 -4.29
CA GLY A 70 -1.08 -16.35 -4.08
C GLY A 70 -1.32 -15.54 -2.80
N PHE A 71 -2.06 -16.07 -1.82
CA PHE A 71 -2.39 -15.39 -0.57
C PHE A 71 -1.77 -16.10 0.62
N GLY A 72 -1.38 -15.33 1.65
CA GLY A 72 -0.84 -15.87 2.90
C GLY A 72 0.46 -16.64 2.70
N LEU A 73 1.28 -16.19 1.76
CA LEU A 73 2.55 -16.83 1.42
C LEU A 73 3.65 -16.42 2.39
N HIS A 74 4.72 -17.21 2.41
CA HIS A 74 6.04 -16.82 2.90
C HIS A 74 6.91 -16.34 1.72
N VAL A 75 7.94 -15.52 2.01
CA VAL A 75 8.79 -14.91 0.98
C VAL A 75 9.43 -15.93 0.04
N GLU A 76 9.85 -17.08 0.60
CA GLU A 76 10.49 -18.19 -0.13
C GLU A 76 9.58 -18.82 -1.19
N GLN A 77 8.27 -18.70 -1.03
CA GLN A 77 7.28 -19.27 -1.94
C GLN A 77 7.00 -18.39 -3.15
N PHE A 78 7.41 -17.11 -3.14
CA PHE A 78 7.03 -16.15 -4.18
C PHE A 78 7.46 -16.58 -5.58
N SER A 79 8.67 -17.09 -5.77
CA SER A 79 9.17 -17.49 -7.09
C SER A 79 8.37 -18.67 -7.66
N ASP A 80 8.10 -19.69 -6.84
CA ASP A 80 7.35 -20.88 -7.27
C ASP A 80 5.89 -20.55 -7.58
N VAL A 81 5.25 -19.74 -6.72
CA VAL A 81 3.86 -19.34 -6.94
C VAL A 81 3.73 -18.40 -8.13
N ALA A 82 4.67 -17.47 -8.34
CA ALA A 82 4.69 -16.63 -9.53
C ALA A 82 4.74 -17.47 -10.83
N ALA A 83 5.61 -18.47 -10.88
CA ALA A 83 5.68 -19.41 -12.02
C ALA A 83 4.36 -20.20 -12.21
N GLN A 84 3.71 -20.60 -11.12
CA GLN A 84 2.42 -21.28 -11.20
C GLN A 84 1.29 -20.35 -11.70
N LEU A 85 1.31 -19.07 -11.33
CA LEU A 85 0.36 -18.06 -11.83
C LEU A 85 0.54 -17.84 -13.34
N VAL A 86 1.78 -17.77 -13.81
CA VAL A 86 2.11 -17.69 -15.25
C VAL A 86 1.56 -18.93 -15.98
N LYS A 87 1.81 -20.12 -15.46
CA LYS A 87 1.30 -21.39 -16.03
C LYS A 87 -0.25 -21.44 -16.03
N ALA A 88 -0.88 -20.86 -15.03
CA ALA A 88 -2.33 -20.73 -14.94
C ALA A 88 -2.92 -19.66 -15.88
N GLN A 89 -2.06 -18.96 -16.62
CA GLN A 89 -2.43 -17.92 -17.57
C GLN A 89 -3.31 -16.84 -16.95
N VAL A 90 -2.92 -16.33 -15.76
CA VAL A 90 -3.59 -15.16 -15.18
C VAL A 90 -3.36 -13.95 -16.09
N GLU A 91 -4.33 -13.07 -16.16
CA GLU A 91 -4.26 -11.86 -17.01
C GLU A 91 -3.52 -10.71 -16.31
N VAL A 92 -3.51 -10.71 -14.97
CA VAL A 92 -2.76 -9.74 -14.16
C VAL A 92 -2.25 -10.44 -12.90
N ILE A 93 -0.99 -10.17 -12.52
CA ILE A 93 -0.41 -10.56 -11.24
C ILE A 93 -0.43 -9.33 -10.32
N LEU A 94 -0.83 -9.54 -9.06
CA LEU A 94 -0.97 -8.51 -8.02
C LEU A 94 0.04 -8.76 -6.88
N PRO A 95 1.33 -8.42 -7.07
CA PRO A 95 2.34 -8.58 -6.04
C PRO A 95 2.31 -7.43 -5.03
N VAL A 96 2.57 -7.77 -3.75
CA VAL A 96 2.68 -6.81 -2.65
C VAL A 96 4.06 -6.85 -2.03
N GLY A 97 4.78 -5.74 -2.12
CA GLY A 97 6.15 -5.59 -1.63
C GLY A 97 7.23 -6.03 -2.63
N ASP A 98 8.44 -5.55 -2.39
CA ASP A 98 9.56 -5.63 -3.33
C ASP A 98 9.91 -7.07 -3.74
N ALA A 99 9.97 -7.99 -2.77
CA ALA A 99 10.32 -9.38 -3.04
C ALA A 99 9.30 -10.06 -3.97
N ALA A 100 8.00 -9.86 -3.72
CA ALA A 100 6.93 -10.39 -4.55
C ALA A 100 6.94 -9.77 -5.96
N ILE A 101 7.20 -8.46 -6.06
CA ILE A 101 7.28 -7.76 -7.35
C ILE A 101 8.45 -8.31 -8.19
N ARG A 102 9.63 -8.47 -7.58
CA ARG A 102 10.79 -9.05 -8.27
C ARG A 102 10.54 -10.48 -8.72
N ALA A 103 9.90 -11.31 -7.88
CA ALA A 103 9.52 -12.66 -8.25
C ALA A 103 8.55 -12.68 -9.45
N ALA A 104 7.54 -11.79 -9.47
CA ALA A 104 6.64 -11.67 -10.60
C ALA A 104 7.36 -11.18 -11.86
N GLN A 105 8.26 -10.18 -11.77
CA GLN A 105 9.04 -9.67 -12.89
C GLN A 105 9.99 -10.72 -13.50
N GLN A 106 10.54 -11.59 -12.66
CA GLN A 106 11.39 -12.70 -13.11
C GLN A 106 10.57 -13.82 -13.78
N ALA A 107 9.34 -14.04 -13.32
CA ALA A 107 8.50 -15.11 -13.84
C ALA A 107 7.88 -14.77 -15.21
N THR A 108 7.65 -13.50 -15.52
CA THR A 108 6.99 -13.11 -16.78
C THR A 108 7.50 -11.78 -17.34
N ALA A 109 7.63 -11.74 -18.69
CA ALA A 109 7.87 -10.53 -19.45
C ALA A 109 6.62 -10.04 -20.22
N THR A 110 5.48 -10.72 -20.07
CA THR A 110 4.28 -10.45 -20.90
C THR A 110 3.02 -10.22 -20.08
N ILE A 111 2.85 -10.88 -18.93
CA ILE A 111 1.67 -10.70 -18.08
C ILE A 111 1.81 -9.37 -17.35
N PRO A 112 0.81 -8.49 -17.39
CA PRO A 112 0.75 -7.27 -16.60
C PRO A 112 0.92 -7.51 -15.10
N ILE A 113 1.73 -6.67 -14.47
CA ILE A 113 1.99 -6.68 -13.02
C ILE A 113 1.43 -5.38 -12.46
N LEU A 114 0.42 -5.49 -11.61
CA LEU A 114 -0.13 -4.37 -10.84
C LEU A 114 0.35 -4.46 -9.41
N ALA A 115 1.37 -3.71 -9.10
CA ALA A 115 2.13 -3.79 -7.86
C ALA A 115 1.69 -2.76 -6.81
N ILE A 116 1.96 -3.06 -5.54
CA ILE A 116 1.99 -2.06 -4.46
C ILE A 116 3.28 -2.25 -3.68
N ALA A 117 4.04 -1.18 -3.52
CA ALA A 117 5.30 -1.18 -2.78
C ALA A 117 5.54 0.16 -2.08
N ASP A 118 6.50 0.15 -1.18
CA ASP A 118 6.88 1.31 -0.38
C ASP A 118 7.47 2.43 -1.24
N ASP A 119 8.46 2.10 -2.07
CA ASP A 119 9.08 3.01 -3.03
C ASP A 119 9.48 2.24 -4.30
N MET A 120 8.58 2.21 -5.27
CA MET A 120 8.82 1.46 -6.52
C MET A 120 9.98 2.01 -7.34
N LEU A 121 10.20 3.32 -7.31
CA LEU A 121 11.26 3.97 -8.07
C LEU A 121 12.62 3.81 -7.38
N GLY A 122 12.71 4.14 -6.09
CA GLY A 122 13.93 4.01 -5.30
C GLY A 122 14.40 2.56 -5.16
N ALA A 123 13.46 1.59 -5.12
CA ALA A 123 13.77 0.17 -5.14
C ALA A 123 14.20 -0.35 -6.53
N GLY A 124 14.13 0.48 -7.59
CA GLY A 124 14.48 0.06 -8.95
C GLY A 124 13.53 -0.97 -9.55
N LEU A 125 12.26 -0.97 -9.13
CA LEU A 125 11.22 -1.86 -9.65
C LEU A 125 10.59 -1.32 -10.95
N ILE A 126 10.70 -0.02 -11.15
CA ILE A 126 10.26 0.72 -12.34
C ILE A 126 11.31 1.78 -12.71
N THR A 127 11.23 2.29 -13.93
CA THR A 127 12.18 3.32 -14.42
C THR A 127 11.68 4.75 -14.20
N SER A 128 10.38 4.95 -14.10
CA SER A 128 9.73 6.26 -13.92
C SER A 128 8.32 6.07 -13.38
N LEU A 129 7.83 7.01 -12.56
CA LEU A 129 6.43 7.01 -12.10
C LEU A 129 5.45 7.31 -13.24
N ALA A 130 5.80 8.25 -14.13
CA ALA A 130 4.93 8.65 -15.24
C ALA A 130 4.91 7.61 -16.36
N HIS A 131 6.05 6.98 -16.63
CA HIS A 131 6.23 5.97 -17.67
C HIS A 131 7.00 4.79 -17.08
N PRO A 132 6.32 3.87 -16.35
CA PRO A 132 6.99 2.84 -15.57
C PRO A 132 7.84 1.89 -16.41
N GLY A 133 7.49 1.74 -17.67
CA GLY A 133 8.18 0.83 -18.60
C GLY A 133 7.82 -0.64 -18.37
N GLY A 134 8.12 -1.50 -19.34
CA GLY A 134 7.91 -2.95 -19.21
C GLY A 134 6.46 -3.34 -18.90
N THR A 135 6.31 -4.35 -18.02
CA THR A 135 5.01 -4.94 -17.65
C THR A 135 4.51 -4.53 -16.26
N THR A 136 5.25 -3.70 -15.54
CA THR A 136 4.95 -3.34 -14.15
C THR A 136 4.41 -1.91 -14.03
N THR A 137 3.28 -1.76 -13.35
CA THR A 137 2.69 -0.50 -12.88
C THR A 137 2.12 -0.68 -11.48
N GLY A 138 1.49 0.33 -10.90
CA GLY A 138 0.84 0.15 -9.59
C GLY A 138 0.80 1.39 -8.73
N ILE A 139 1.01 1.18 -7.41
CA ILE A 139 0.99 2.23 -6.39
C ILE A 139 2.28 2.19 -5.59
N SER A 140 2.95 3.35 -5.49
CA SER A 140 4.12 3.59 -4.63
C SER A 140 3.66 4.44 -3.43
N ILE A 141 3.74 3.90 -2.20
CA ILE A 141 3.07 4.49 -1.04
C ILE A 141 3.90 5.52 -0.27
N LEU A 142 5.05 5.94 -0.79
CA LEU A 142 5.92 6.96 -0.19
C LEU A 142 6.40 6.60 1.23
N ALA A 143 6.74 5.33 1.45
CA ALA A 143 7.05 4.86 2.80
C ALA A 143 8.23 5.57 3.43
N THR A 144 9.27 5.88 2.67
CA THR A 144 10.48 6.53 3.15
C THR A 144 10.19 7.88 3.80
N GLU A 145 9.42 8.73 3.11
CA GLU A 145 9.03 10.06 3.61
C GLU A 145 8.06 9.94 4.78
N LEU A 146 7.13 8.99 4.69
CA LEU A 146 6.12 8.79 5.73
C LEU A 146 6.70 8.19 7.01
N ASP A 147 7.71 7.32 6.96
CA ASP A 147 8.36 6.77 8.14
C ASP A 147 9.07 7.87 8.96
N GLY A 148 9.73 8.81 8.28
CA GLY A 148 10.29 10.00 8.91
C GLY A 148 9.23 10.89 9.55
N LYS A 149 8.09 11.09 8.86
CA LYS A 149 6.97 11.85 9.39
C LYS A 149 6.32 11.18 10.59
N ARG A 150 6.15 9.85 10.57
CA ARG A 150 5.67 9.07 11.72
C ARG A 150 6.60 9.19 12.91
N GLN A 151 7.91 9.10 12.69
CA GLN A 151 8.90 9.32 13.76
C GLN A 151 8.76 10.70 14.39
N GLN A 152 8.60 11.75 13.58
CA GLN A 152 8.36 13.10 14.09
C GLN A 152 7.08 13.16 14.93
N LEU A 153 5.97 12.62 14.42
CA LEU A 153 4.69 12.60 15.13
C LEU A 153 4.79 11.82 16.44
N LEU A 154 5.48 10.68 16.48
CA LEU A 154 5.70 9.90 17.69
C LEU A 154 6.45 10.71 18.76
N ILE A 155 7.48 11.45 18.36
CA ILE A 155 8.24 12.33 19.26
C ILE A 155 7.35 13.44 19.83
N GLU A 156 6.50 14.02 19.00
CA GLU A 156 5.55 15.08 19.41
C GLU A 156 4.43 14.52 20.32
N LEU A 157 4.02 13.27 20.13
CA LEU A 157 3.03 12.57 20.95
C LEU A 157 3.50 12.27 22.38
N ILE A 158 4.82 12.16 22.60
CA ILE A 158 5.38 11.73 23.88
C ILE A 158 6.29 12.86 24.42
N PRO A 159 5.74 13.84 25.15
CA PRO A 159 6.52 14.95 25.68
C PRO A 159 7.70 14.46 26.53
N GLY A 160 8.89 14.99 26.25
CA GLY A 160 10.09 14.66 27.02
C GLY A 160 10.71 13.30 26.68
N VAL A 161 10.28 12.63 25.59
CA VAL A 161 10.89 11.38 25.14
C VAL A 161 12.39 11.58 24.88
N ARG A 162 13.19 10.61 25.31
CA ARG A 162 14.66 10.60 25.12
C ARG A 162 15.13 9.45 24.25
N ARG A 163 14.38 8.37 24.24
CA ARG A 163 14.70 7.14 23.50
C ARG A 163 13.46 6.59 22.83
N ILE A 164 13.55 6.32 21.53
CA ILE A 164 12.54 5.63 20.75
C ILE A 164 13.14 4.42 20.04
N ALA A 165 12.31 3.48 19.67
CA ALA A 165 12.69 2.35 18.84
C ALA A 165 12.01 2.42 17.46
N ALA A 166 12.67 1.87 16.45
CA ALA A 166 12.03 1.55 15.17
C ALA A 166 12.01 0.03 14.99
N LEU A 167 10.82 -0.52 14.71
CA LEU A 167 10.65 -1.91 14.30
C LEU A 167 10.84 -1.97 12.78
N VAL A 168 11.78 -2.78 12.33
CA VAL A 168 12.30 -2.78 10.95
C VAL A 168 12.21 -4.17 10.35
N ASP A 169 11.59 -4.30 9.19
CA ASP A 169 11.66 -5.51 8.37
C ASP A 169 13.01 -5.58 7.65
N SER A 170 13.78 -6.63 7.92
CA SER A 170 15.12 -6.86 7.34
C SER A 170 15.07 -7.14 5.82
N ASN A 171 13.89 -7.51 5.31
CA ASN A 171 13.68 -7.81 3.90
C ASN A 171 13.40 -6.53 3.07
N THR A 172 13.18 -5.39 3.71
CA THR A 172 13.03 -4.09 3.03
C THR A 172 14.39 -3.47 2.72
N LYS A 173 14.60 -3.08 1.47
CA LYS A 173 15.84 -2.44 1.03
C LYS A 173 15.70 -0.92 1.12
N ALA A 174 15.95 -0.38 2.29
CA ALA A 174 15.95 1.07 2.52
C ALA A 174 17.30 1.56 3.05
N ALA A 175 18.36 1.41 2.25
CA ALA A 175 19.76 1.63 2.71
C ALA A 175 20.00 3.04 3.31
N GLY A 176 19.43 4.10 2.77
CA GLY A 176 19.58 5.47 3.32
C GLY A 176 18.46 5.89 4.29
N GLN A 177 17.34 5.17 4.31
CA GLN A 177 16.18 5.54 5.12
C GLN A 177 16.46 5.44 6.62
N LEU A 178 17.07 4.34 7.05
CA LEU A 178 17.36 4.11 8.46
C LEU A 178 18.41 5.09 8.99
N GLU A 179 19.38 5.46 8.18
CA GLU A 179 20.37 6.49 8.50
C GLU A 179 19.68 7.85 8.66
N ALA A 180 18.81 8.23 7.73
CA ALA A 180 18.05 9.48 7.80
C ALA A 180 17.14 9.54 9.04
N LEU A 181 16.51 8.44 9.46
CA LEU A 181 15.75 8.36 10.70
C LEU A 181 16.65 8.58 11.93
N GLY A 182 17.85 7.98 11.94
CA GLY A 182 18.85 8.16 12.99
C GLY A 182 19.33 9.60 13.09
N ASP A 183 19.63 10.24 11.95
CA ASP A 183 20.02 11.63 11.88
C ASP A 183 18.93 12.58 12.38
N ALA A 184 17.70 12.35 11.96
CA ALA A 184 16.54 13.13 12.40
C ALA A 184 16.27 13.02 13.91
N ALA A 185 16.51 11.84 14.51
CA ALA A 185 16.42 11.64 15.96
C ALA A 185 17.55 12.37 16.69
N ARG A 186 18.79 12.18 16.24
CA ARG A 186 19.98 12.85 16.82
C ARG A 186 19.88 14.36 16.80
N ALA A 187 19.35 14.94 15.72
CA ALA A 187 19.15 16.38 15.60
C ALA A 187 18.17 16.94 16.66
N ARG A 188 17.35 16.08 17.27
CA ARG A 188 16.43 16.42 18.38
C ARG A 188 16.92 15.97 19.76
N GLY A 189 18.15 15.46 19.85
CA GLY A 189 18.70 14.90 21.10
C GLY A 189 18.03 13.61 21.55
N ILE A 190 17.46 12.84 20.61
CA ILE A 190 16.75 11.59 20.85
C ILE A 190 17.61 10.42 20.35
N GLU A 191 17.70 9.38 21.16
CA GLU A 191 18.32 8.12 20.79
C GLU A 191 17.31 7.24 20.03
N LEU A 192 17.69 6.75 18.85
CA LEU A 192 16.92 5.80 18.06
C LEU A 192 17.62 4.43 18.09
N SER A 193 16.92 3.40 18.56
CA SER A 193 17.34 2.00 18.44
C SER A 193 16.60 1.31 17.31
N LEU A 194 17.29 0.47 16.53
CA LEU A 194 16.72 -0.28 15.42
C LEU A 194 16.55 -1.75 15.83
N HIS A 195 15.33 -2.25 15.79
CA HIS A 195 14.97 -3.64 16.09
C HIS A 195 14.54 -4.33 14.81
N ARG A 196 15.41 -5.19 14.28
CA ARG A 196 15.22 -5.84 12.99
C ARG A 196 14.54 -7.18 13.16
N VAL A 197 13.60 -7.47 12.27
CA VAL A 197 12.89 -8.76 12.16
C VAL A 197 12.88 -9.19 10.70
N ALA A 198 12.95 -10.47 10.44
CA ALA A 198 12.80 -11.07 9.11
C ALA A 198 11.55 -11.95 9.03
N GLU A 199 11.12 -12.52 10.16
CA GLU A 199 10.02 -13.45 10.27
C GLU A 199 8.98 -13.01 11.34
N PRO A 200 7.72 -13.46 11.23
CA PRO A 200 6.65 -13.09 12.15
C PRO A 200 6.92 -13.44 13.63
N ASP A 201 7.59 -14.54 13.90
CA ASP A 201 7.88 -15.04 15.26
C ASP A 201 8.94 -14.21 15.99
N GLU A 202 9.74 -13.43 15.28
CA GLU A 202 10.75 -12.53 15.85
C GLU A 202 10.14 -11.23 16.40
N ILE A 203 8.94 -10.86 15.96
CA ILE A 203 8.33 -9.53 16.22
C ILE A 203 8.15 -9.27 17.71
N VAL A 204 7.60 -10.22 18.45
CA VAL A 204 7.34 -10.07 19.88
C VAL A 204 8.65 -9.85 20.64
N GLY A 205 9.66 -10.69 20.36
CA GLY A 205 10.98 -10.56 20.97
C GLY A 205 11.67 -9.23 20.66
N ALA A 206 11.53 -8.73 19.43
CA ALA A 206 12.08 -7.44 19.02
C ALA A 206 11.41 -6.25 19.77
N ILE A 207 10.09 -6.28 19.96
CA ILE A 207 9.36 -5.26 20.72
C ILE A 207 9.75 -5.30 22.20
N ASP A 208 9.89 -6.51 22.79
CA ASP A 208 10.34 -6.69 24.17
C ASP A 208 11.76 -6.14 24.38
N ALA A 209 12.65 -6.45 23.45
CA ALA A 209 14.03 -5.93 23.46
C ALA A 209 14.05 -4.40 23.35
N ALA A 210 13.17 -3.80 22.56
CA ALA A 210 13.04 -2.35 22.44
C ALA A 210 12.67 -1.72 23.78
N GLN A 211 11.64 -2.26 24.45
CA GLN A 211 11.22 -1.78 25.77
C GLN A 211 12.31 -2.01 26.83
N ALA A 212 12.91 -3.19 26.87
CA ALA A 212 14.00 -3.50 27.81
C ALA A 212 15.23 -2.59 27.65
N ALA A 213 15.49 -2.11 26.42
CA ALA A 213 16.50 -1.11 26.13
C ALA A 213 16.08 0.32 26.54
N GLY A 214 14.90 0.51 27.10
CA GLY A 214 14.39 1.79 27.61
C GLY A 214 13.72 2.65 26.56
N ALA A 215 13.29 2.10 25.43
CA ALA A 215 12.48 2.85 24.47
C ALA A 215 11.14 3.24 25.09
N SER A 216 10.76 4.50 24.96
CA SER A 216 9.51 5.07 25.44
C SER A 216 8.50 5.28 24.32
N GLY A 217 8.85 4.89 23.08
CA GLY A 217 7.98 4.93 21.91
C GLY A 217 8.48 4.02 20.81
N LEU A 218 7.56 3.51 19.98
CA LEU A 218 7.84 2.58 18.91
C LEU A 218 7.33 3.14 17.56
N ASN A 219 8.23 3.36 16.62
CA ASN A 219 7.89 3.63 15.22
C ASN A 219 7.86 2.29 14.45
N VAL A 220 6.67 1.85 14.05
CA VAL A 220 6.49 0.65 13.24
C VAL A 220 6.67 1.06 11.78
N LEU A 221 7.82 0.73 11.19
CA LEU A 221 8.14 1.14 9.82
C LEU A 221 7.25 0.42 8.79
N SER A 222 7.11 1.03 7.63
CA SER A 222 6.32 0.45 6.56
C SER A 222 6.97 -0.82 6.02
N SER A 223 6.23 -1.91 5.99
CA SER A 223 6.58 -3.13 5.25
C SER A 223 5.38 -4.07 5.13
N PRO A 224 5.39 -4.99 4.14
CA PRO A 224 4.37 -6.03 4.03
C PRO A 224 4.33 -6.95 5.25
N LEU A 225 5.49 -7.34 5.82
CA LEU A 225 5.58 -8.18 7.01
C LEU A 225 4.92 -7.51 8.21
N LEU A 226 5.36 -6.29 8.57
CA LEU A 226 4.83 -5.57 9.73
C LEU A 226 3.35 -5.20 9.53
N GLY A 227 2.95 -4.89 8.29
CA GLY A 227 1.55 -4.65 7.94
C GLY A 227 0.67 -5.89 8.10
N SER A 228 1.16 -7.09 7.75
CA SER A 228 0.43 -8.36 7.92
C SER A 228 0.30 -8.75 9.38
N GLN A 229 1.27 -8.40 10.22
CA GLN A 229 1.32 -8.71 11.65
C GLN A 229 0.84 -7.54 12.54
N ARG A 230 0.12 -6.58 11.94
CA ARG A 230 -0.30 -5.34 12.62
C ARG A 230 -1.01 -5.59 13.94
N GLN A 231 -1.93 -6.56 13.99
CA GLN A 231 -2.69 -6.86 15.18
C GLN A 231 -1.80 -7.38 16.31
N LEU A 232 -0.88 -8.29 16.02
CA LEU A 232 0.12 -8.79 16.98
C LEU A 232 0.96 -7.66 17.56
N ILE A 233 1.41 -6.72 16.72
CA ILE A 233 2.21 -5.56 17.14
C ILE A 233 1.39 -4.64 18.06
N ILE A 234 0.11 -4.37 17.71
CA ILE A 234 -0.80 -3.56 18.53
C ILE A 234 -0.99 -4.19 19.93
N GLU A 235 -1.29 -5.48 19.97
CA GLU A 235 -1.51 -6.22 21.21
C GLU A 235 -0.25 -6.22 22.08
N ARG A 236 0.93 -6.46 21.49
CA ARG A 236 2.17 -6.47 22.26
C ARG A 236 2.54 -5.10 22.80
N ALA A 237 2.42 -4.05 21.98
CA ALA A 237 2.63 -2.67 22.39
C ALA A 237 1.68 -2.26 23.55
N ALA A 238 0.42 -2.69 23.50
CA ALA A 238 -0.57 -2.44 24.56
C ALA A 238 -0.19 -3.14 25.87
N VAL A 239 0.21 -4.42 25.84
CA VAL A 239 0.68 -5.17 27.02
C VAL A 239 1.85 -4.46 27.70
N LEU A 240 2.79 -3.95 26.92
CA LEU A 240 3.97 -3.25 27.41
C LEU A 240 3.72 -1.78 27.75
N ARG A 241 2.52 -1.25 27.47
CA ARG A 241 2.19 0.17 27.53
C ARG A 241 3.19 1.02 26.77
N LEU A 242 3.69 0.51 25.65
CA LEU A 242 4.65 1.18 24.77
C LEU A 242 3.91 1.99 23.69
N PRO A 243 3.91 3.33 23.75
CA PRO A 243 3.29 4.16 22.74
C PRO A 243 3.84 3.85 21.35
N ALA A 244 2.97 3.52 20.38
CA ALA A 244 3.38 3.14 19.05
C ALA A 244 2.62 3.90 17.97
N ILE A 245 3.32 4.22 16.88
CA ILE A 245 2.74 4.78 15.66
C ILE A 245 2.89 3.81 14.49
N TYR A 246 1.84 3.72 13.67
CA TYR A 246 1.71 2.72 12.62
C TYR A 246 1.57 3.36 11.24
N GLN A 247 1.86 2.59 10.19
CA GLN A 247 1.83 3.05 8.80
C GLN A 247 0.42 3.36 8.26
N TRP A 248 -0.63 2.77 8.84
CA TRP A 248 -2.00 2.95 8.41
C TRP A 248 -2.86 3.59 9.51
N PRO A 249 -3.70 4.58 9.18
CA PRO A 249 -4.67 5.16 10.13
C PRO A 249 -5.57 4.14 10.80
N GLU A 250 -5.93 3.06 10.08
CA GLU A 250 -6.76 1.96 10.56
C GLU A 250 -6.17 1.27 11.81
N ALA A 251 -4.85 1.28 11.97
CA ALA A 251 -4.22 0.69 13.15
C ALA A 251 -4.65 1.36 14.47
N ALA A 252 -4.87 2.67 14.45
CA ALA A 252 -5.41 3.37 15.63
C ALA A 252 -6.88 2.99 15.88
N GLU A 253 -7.66 2.73 14.83
CA GLU A 253 -9.05 2.27 14.91
C GLU A 253 -9.14 0.84 15.43
N GLU A 254 -8.12 0.02 15.23
CA GLU A 254 -7.98 -1.36 15.69
C GLU A 254 -7.38 -1.48 17.10
N GLY A 255 -7.11 -0.36 17.78
CA GLY A 255 -6.61 -0.35 19.17
C GLY A 255 -5.17 0.16 19.34
N GLY A 256 -4.45 0.47 18.26
CA GLY A 256 -3.15 1.16 18.32
C GLY A 256 -3.29 2.59 18.86
N LEU A 257 -2.18 3.21 19.27
CA LEU A 257 -2.19 4.59 19.77
C LEU A 257 -2.40 5.60 18.66
N ALA A 258 -1.62 5.50 17.59
CA ALA A 258 -1.61 6.45 16.48
C ALA A 258 -1.34 5.76 15.15
N GLY A 259 -2.00 6.20 14.09
CA GLY A 259 -1.70 5.80 12.72
C GLY A 259 -1.57 7.02 11.83
N TYR A 260 -0.55 7.04 10.95
CA TYR A 260 -0.37 8.11 9.99
C TYR A 260 0.01 7.58 8.61
N GLY A 261 -0.83 7.86 7.64
CA GLY A 261 -0.61 7.42 6.26
C GLY A 261 -1.85 7.57 5.39
N PRO A 262 -1.84 7.01 4.19
CA PRO A 262 -3.02 6.94 3.36
C PRO A 262 -4.02 5.93 3.95
N ARG A 263 -5.31 6.10 3.66
CA ARG A 263 -6.32 5.10 4.04
C ARG A 263 -6.16 3.84 3.21
N LEU A 264 -5.95 2.71 3.88
CA LEU A 264 -5.80 1.40 3.26
C LEU A 264 -6.99 1.08 2.34
N VAL A 265 -8.21 1.30 2.82
CA VAL A 265 -9.43 1.05 2.03
C VAL A 265 -9.47 1.90 0.75
N GLN A 266 -9.04 3.19 0.79
CA GLN A 266 -9.00 4.04 -0.41
C GLN A 266 -7.97 3.53 -1.41
N VAL A 267 -6.76 3.19 -0.95
CA VAL A 267 -5.69 2.65 -1.81
C VAL A 267 -6.16 1.38 -2.54
N TRP A 268 -6.73 0.43 -1.81
CA TRP A 268 -7.08 -0.87 -2.39
C TRP A 268 -8.41 -0.85 -3.15
N ARG A 269 -9.46 -0.25 -2.58
CA ARG A 269 -10.80 -0.24 -3.18
C ARG A 269 -10.90 0.70 -4.37
N ASP A 270 -10.30 1.89 -4.27
CA ASP A 270 -10.55 2.94 -5.24
C ASP A 270 -9.40 3.07 -6.25
N GLU A 271 -8.13 3.00 -5.80
CA GLU A 271 -6.98 3.18 -6.68
C GLU A 271 -6.54 1.88 -7.35
N MET A 272 -6.25 0.83 -6.56
CA MET A 272 -5.85 -0.47 -7.11
C MET A 272 -6.93 -1.10 -7.99
N ALA A 273 -8.20 -1.10 -7.54
CA ALA A 273 -9.29 -1.66 -8.33
C ALA A 273 -9.45 -0.94 -9.66
N ARG A 274 -9.36 0.40 -9.69
CA ARG A 274 -9.44 1.19 -10.92
C ARG A 274 -8.28 0.90 -11.89
N GLN A 275 -7.05 0.76 -11.40
CA GLN A 275 -5.93 0.40 -12.25
C GLN A 275 -6.06 -1.04 -12.76
N LEU A 276 -6.48 -1.98 -11.92
CA LEU A 276 -6.70 -3.36 -12.31
C LEU A 276 -7.74 -3.47 -13.44
N VAL A 277 -8.85 -2.78 -13.31
CA VAL A 277 -9.89 -2.76 -14.37
C VAL A 277 -9.35 -2.25 -15.71
N LYS A 278 -8.52 -1.19 -15.69
CA LYS A 278 -7.86 -0.68 -16.91
C LYS A 278 -6.96 -1.74 -17.57
N LEU A 279 -6.19 -2.48 -16.77
CA LEU A 279 -5.34 -3.58 -17.28
C LEU A 279 -6.19 -4.71 -17.85
N LEU A 280 -7.25 -5.14 -17.16
CA LEU A 280 -8.19 -6.16 -17.65
C LEU A 280 -8.90 -5.72 -18.94
N GLN A 281 -9.08 -4.42 -19.14
CA GLN A 281 -9.62 -3.84 -20.38
C GLN A 281 -8.56 -3.68 -21.48
N GLY A 282 -7.31 -4.09 -21.23
CA GLY A 282 -6.23 -4.12 -22.23
C GLY A 282 -5.38 -2.85 -22.30
N VAL A 283 -5.47 -1.94 -21.31
CA VAL A 283 -4.48 -0.85 -21.19
C VAL A 283 -3.13 -1.45 -20.85
N LYS A 284 -2.07 -1.02 -21.53
CA LYS A 284 -0.74 -1.53 -21.27
C LYS A 284 -0.18 -0.94 -19.96
N PRO A 285 0.54 -1.73 -19.16
CA PRO A 285 1.20 -1.23 -17.94
C PRO A 285 2.11 -0.03 -18.19
N ALA A 286 2.86 -0.03 -19.31
CA ALA A 286 3.75 1.04 -19.70
C ALA A 286 3.05 2.40 -19.94
N ASP A 287 1.77 2.38 -20.30
CA ASP A 287 0.93 3.55 -20.55
C ASP A 287 0.11 3.95 -19.30
N LEU A 288 0.27 3.22 -18.19
CA LEU A 288 -0.46 3.44 -16.96
C LEU A 288 0.52 3.95 -15.88
N PRO A 289 0.51 5.26 -15.55
CA PRO A 289 1.40 5.83 -14.55
C PRO A 289 1.24 5.15 -13.19
N VAL A 290 2.36 4.94 -12.50
CA VAL A 290 2.36 4.54 -11.08
C VAL A 290 1.80 5.68 -10.26
N GLN A 291 0.83 5.36 -9.42
CA GLN A 291 0.17 6.35 -8.57
C GLN A 291 0.86 6.44 -7.21
N GLN A 292 0.77 7.62 -6.62
CA GLN A 292 1.18 7.87 -5.24
C GLN A 292 -0.03 8.44 -4.50
N PRO A 293 -0.30 7.98 -3.27
CA PRO A 293 -1.35 8.57 -2.44
C PRO A 293 -1.11 10.07 -2.23
N THR A 294 -2.18 10.85 -2.28
CA THR A 294 -2.12 12.31 -2.08
C THR A 294 -2.82 12.76 -0.81
N LYS A 295 -3.55 11.85 -0.14
CA LYS A 295 -4.22 12.11 1.13
C LYS A 295 -3.60 11.25 2.21
N PHE A 296 -3.21 11.91 3.30
CA PHE A 296 -2.65 11.26 4.48
C PHE A 296 -3.45 11.71 5.68
N GLU A 297 -3.75 10.81 6.58
CA GLU A 297 -4.55 11.07 7.77
C GLU A 297 -3.78 10.66 9.04
N LEU A 298 -3.85 11.52 10.05
CA LEU A 298 -3.44 11.20 11.42
C LEU A 298 -4.69 10.78 12.20
N VAL A 299 -4.69 9.56 12.71
CA VAL A 299 -5.73 9.06 13.59
C VAL A 299 -5.12 8.76 14.95
N LEU A 300 -5.73 9.29 16.01
CA LEU A 300 -5.30 9.12 17.39
C LEU A 300 -6.37 8.38 18.21
N ASN A 301 -5.94 7.47 19.08
CA ASN A 301 -6.82 6.72 19.96
C ASN A 301 -6.61 7.12 21.42
N LEU A 302 -7.54 7.92 21.95
CA LEU A 302 -7.49 8.39 23.33
C LEU A 302 -7.81 7.29 24.35
N LYS A 303 -8.57 6.25 23.97
CA LYS A 303 -8.76 5.09 24.86
C LYS A 303 -7.43 4.41 25.12
N THR A 304 -6.67 4.17 24.05
CA THR A 304 -5.34 3.56 24.13
C THR A 304 -4.37 4.46 24.88
N ALA A 305 -4.38 5.77 24.60
CA ALA A 305 -3.55 6.73 25.35
C ALA A 305 -3.82 6.69 26.85
N ARG A 306 -5.10 6.69 27.27
CA ARG A 306 -5.49 6.60 28.69
C ARG A 306 -5.00 5.30 29.35
N THR A 307 -5.10 4.16 28.66
CA THR A 307 -4.63 2.87 29.21
C THR A 307 -3.11 2.83 29.37
N MET A 308 -2.38 3.58 28.55
CA MET A 308 -0.93 3.73 28.63
C MET A 308 -0.50 4.81 29.64
N GLY A 309 -1.45 5.59 30.20
CA GLY A 309 -1.15 6.71 31.09
C GLY A 309 -0.55 7.93 30.34
N LEU A 310 -0.80 8.03 29.03
CA LEU A 310 -0.29 9.08 28.18
C LEU A 310 -1.36 10.18 27.99
N THR A 311 -0.95 11.44 28.21
CA THR A 311 -1.76 12.61 27.86
C THR A 311 -1.30 13.13 26.50
N ILE A 312 -2.20 13.09 25.52
CA ILE A 312 -1.90 13.60 24.17
C ILE A 312 -1.90 15.13 24.19
N PRO A 313 -0.84 15.79 23.67
CA PRO A 313 -0.81 17.24 23.57
C PRO A 313 -1.96 17.80 22.69
N GLU A 314 -2.54 18.92 23.10
CA GLU A 314 -3.65 19.57 22.37
C GLU A 314 -3.30 19.83 20.90
N ALA A 315 -2.10 20.34 20.63
CA ALA A 315 -1.61 20.57 19.27
C ALA A 315 -1.58 19.30 18.39
N MET A 316 -1.56 18.11 18.98
CA MET A 316 -1.65 16.85 18.23
C MET A 316 -3.11 16.47 17.97
N LEU A 317 -4.02 16.79 18.92
CA LEU A 317 -5.45 16.59 18.71
C LEU A 317 -5.99 17.50 17.60
N ASP A 318 -5.54 18.74 17.54
CA ASP A 318 -5.93 19.73 16.51
C ASP A 318 -5.48 19.31 15.09
N ARG A 319 -4.44 18.50 15.01
CA ARG A 319 -3.87 18.03 13.73
C ARG A 319 -4.43 16.68 13.28
N ALA A 320 -5.16 16.00 14.14
CA ALA A 320 -5.71 14.70 13.83
C ALA A 320 -6.98 14.82 12.98
N GLU A 321 -7.04 14.12 11.86
CA GLU A 321 -8.26 14.01 11.04
C GLU A 321 -9.34 13.21 11.77
N LYS A 322 -8.95 12.34 12.72
CA LYS A 322 -9.88 11.56 13.55
C LYS A 322 -9.28 11.28 14.91
N VAL A 323 -10.10 11.49 15.93
CA VAL A 323 -9.80 11.14 17.33
C VAL A 323 -10.83 10.10 17.79
N ILE A 324 -10.35 9.00 18.39
CA ILE A 324 -11.16 7.91 18.93
C ILE A 324 -11.23 8.09 20.44
N GLU A 325 -12.42 8.30 20.97
CA GLU A 325 -12.71 8.54 22.39
C GLU A 325 -13.15 7.26 23.12
#